data_1ec1206f306e252bcf011157379cefa6
#
_entry.id   1ec1206f306e252bcf011157379cefa6
#
_cell.length_a   1.000
_cell.length_b   1.000
_cell.length_c   1.000
_cell.angle_alpha   90.00
_cell.angle_beta   90.00
_cell.angle_gamma   90.00
#
_symmetry.space_group_name_H-M   'P 1'
#
loop_
_entity.id
_entity.type
_entity.pdbx_description
1 polymer ?
#
loop_
_entity_poly.entity_id
_entity_poly.type
_entity_poly.pdbx_seq_one_letter_code
_entity_poly.pdbx_strand_id
1 'polypeptide(L)'
;MVIPKDPFRVEELRNELAVSRRLKELKETYSSKYPEIPDLNTPGLWDKLNKEYVFSEESNPIAYDRFITFVKLLSDIEGKVLNVGTGSGVLERLIYENGLSFDWYGIDIAPKSIQILKSNFTKWHFKTGNVKRLPFSKNTFDCVVMSEVLEHIPPKQTFKALSEVHRVLKHSGKLIISVPSNEGLEEMSKSGVNPNAHTRVYTSDLLKAELEISGFRIDWQKELYAFPTNYEIKTFIVKFILPGYRKPNNFIFLATKL
;
A
#
# COMPACT_ATOMS: atom_id res chain seq x y z
N MET A 1 21.29 18.19 31.26
CA MET A 1 21.09 17.08 30.34
C MET A 1 22.42 16.39 30.14
N VAL A 2 22.63 15.21 30.75
CA VAL A 2 23.91 14.49 30.65
C VAL A 2 23.94 13.76 29.33
N ILE A 3 24.86 14.13 28.46
CA ILE A 3 25.08 13.44 27.17
C ILE A 3 25.64 12.05 27.49
N PRO A 4 25.01 10.96 27.05
CA PRO A 4 25.55 9.63 27.28
C PRO A 4 26.90 9.46 26.60
N LYS A 5 27.84 8.82 27.28
CA LYS A 5 29.19 8.54 26.78
C LYS A 5 29.24 7.48 25.66
N ASP A 6 28.10 6.87 25.34
CA ASP A 6 27.97 5.84 24.30
C ASP A 6 27.54 6.48 22.97
N PRO A 7 28.40 6.50 21.92
CA PRO A 7 28.09 7.11 20.65
C PRO A 7 26.91 6.44 19.93
N PHE A 8 26.67 5.15 20.13
CA PHE A 8 25.54 4.43 19.53
C PHE A 8 24.20 4.92 20.10
N ARG A 9 24.13 5.20 21.39
CA ARG A 9 22.92 5.72 22.04
C ARG A 9 22.60 7.17 21.65
N VAL A 10 23.64 7.96 21.31
CA VAL A 10 23.45 9.35 20.79
C VAL A 10 22.85 9.32 19.39
N GLU A 11 23.19 8.36 18.56
CA GLU A 11 22.66 8.22 17.21
C GLU A 11 21.20 7.73 17.23
N GLU A 12 20.87 6.77 18.10
CA GLU A 12 19.47 6.36 18.35
C GLU A 12 18.61 7.53 18.82
N LEU A 13 19.07 8.32 19.79
CA LEU A 13 18.35 9.51 20.28
C LEU A 13 18.19 10.58 19.20
N ARG A 14 19.17 10.78 18.34
CA ARG A 14 19.07 11.71 17.20
C ARG A 14 18.04 11.24 16.19
N ASN A 15 17.99 9.94 15.91
CA ASN A 15 17.01 9.33 15.00
C ASN A 15 15.61 9.42 15.57
N GLU A 16 15.39 9.13 16.84
CA GLU A 16 14.10 9.30 17.51
C GLU A 16 13.61 10.76 17.48
N LEU A 17 14.47 11.72 17.73
CA LEU A 17 14.14 13.14 17.67
C LEU A 17 13.82 13.59 16.24
N ALA A 18 14.55 13.08 15.23
CA ALA A 18 14.28 13.36 13.82
C ALA A 18 12.94 12.77 13.37
N VAL A 19 12.64 11.53 13.77
CA VAL A 19 11.33 10.87 13.54
C VAL A 19 10.20 11.66 14.21
N SER A 20 10.36 12.06 15.47
CA SER A 20 9.36 12.84 16.21
C SER A 20 9.08 14.19 15.55
N ARG A 21 10.12 14.87 15.05
CA ARG A 21 9.98 16.14 14.34
C ARG A 21 9.23 15.96 13.01
N ARG A 22 9.62 14.96 12.20
CA ARG A 22 8.93 14.62 10.94
C ARG A 22 7.46 14.26 11.17
N LEU A 23 7.18 13.47 12.21
CA LEU A 23 5.81 13.11 12.56
C LEU A 23 4.98 14.35 12.92
N LYS A 24 5.54 15.31 13.64
CA LYS A 24 4.87 16.58 13.98
C LYS A 24 4.60 17.40 12.72
N GLU A 25 5.59 17.57 11.85
CA GLU A 25 5.47 18.29 10.58
C GLU A 25 4.42 17.65 9.65
N LEU A 26 4.37 16.31 9.58
CA LEU A 26 3.34 15.59 8.83
C LEU A 26 1.95 15.77 9.41
N LYS A 27 1.79 15.70 10.74
CA LYS A 27 0.49 15.94 11.40
C LYS A 27 -0.01 17.36 11.16
N GLU A 28 0.87 18.35 11.21
CA GLU A 28 0.54 19.74 10.88
C GLU A 28 0.14 19.89 9.40
N THR A 29 0.86 19.23 8.51
CA THR A 29 0.54 19.19 7.07
C THR A 29 -0.84 18.56 6.83
N TYR A 30 -1.15 17.45 7.49
CA TYR A 30 -2.47 16.80 7.38
C TYR A 30 -3.60 17.64 7.94
N SER A 31 -3.32 18.45 8.97
CA SER A 31 -4.30 19.34 9.54
C SER A 31 -4.58 20.60 8.71
N SER A 32 -3.60 21.06 7.93
CA SER A 32 -3.64 22.35 7.23
C SER A 32 -3.82 22.26 5.71
N LYS A 33 -3.35 21.20 5.07
CA LYS A 33 -3.30 21.07 3.59
C LYS A 33 -4.28 20.09 3.00
N TYR A 34 -4.79 19.14 3.78
CA TYR A 34 -5.75 18.18 3.27
C TYR A 34 -7.16 18.58 3.75
N PRO A 35 -8.06 18.95 2.84
CA PRO A 35 -9.47 19.11 3.18
C PRO A 35 -9.97 17.81 3.81
N GLU A 36 -10.87 17.90 4.78
CA GLU A 36 -11.53 16.70 5.31
C GLU A 36 -12.40 16.09 4.20
N ILE A 37 -11.87 15.08 3.55
CA ILE A 37 -12.60 14.29 2.58
C ILE A 37 -13.41 13.24 3.36
N PRO A 38 -14.73 13.13 3.13
CA PRO A 38 -15.55 12.15 3.80
C PRO A 38 -15.01 10.74 3.62
N ASP A 39 -14.91 9.99 4.73
CA ASP A 39 -14.54 8.55 4.68
C ASP A 39 -15.74 7.73 4.17
N LEU A 40 -15.72 7.43 2.89
CA LEU A 40 -16.72 6.61 2.21
C LEU A 40 -16.42 5.11 2.28
N ASN A 41 -15.30 4.70 2.89
CA ASN A 41 -14.79 3.34 2.88
C ASN A 41 -15.59 2.40 3.81
N THR A 42 -16.74 1.95 3.32
CA THR A 42 -17.62 1.01 4.00
C THR A 42 -17.55 -0.39 3.40
N PRO A 43 -17.83 -1.46 4.17
CA PRO A 43 -17.91 -2.82 3.62
C PRO A 43 -18.88 -2.94 2.44
N GLY A 44 -20.04 -2.25 2.49
CA GLY A 44 -21.05 -2.30 1.43
C GLY A 44 -20.59 -1.63 0.13
N LEU A 45 -19.83 -0.51 0.22
CA LEU A 45 -19.24 0.11 -0.95
C LEU A 45 -18.25 -0.84 -1.62
N TRP A 46 -17.34 -1.44 -0.84
CA TRP A 46 -16.31 -2.33 -1.37
C TRP A 46 -16.87 -3.65 -1.90
N ASP A 47 -17.91 -4.20 -1.28
CA ASP A 47 -18.65 -5.35 -1.83
C ASP A 47 -19.24 -5.06 -3.23
N LYS A 48 -19.63 -3.80 -3.50
CA LYS A 48 -20.12 -3.37 -4.81
C LYS A 48 -18.95 -3.16 -5.79
N LEU A 49 -17.97 -2.35 -5.43
CA LEU A 49 -16.85 -1.98 -6.29
C LEU A 49 -16.00 -3.19 -6.70
N ASN A 50 -15.68 -4.09 -5.76
CA ASN A 50 -14.89 -5.28 -6.05
C ASN A 50 -15.56 -6.19 -7.09
N LYS A 51 -16.88 -6.23 -7.13
CA LYS A 51 -17.63 -6.96 -8.16
C LYS A 51 -17.49 -6.32 -9.55
N GLU A 52 -17.45 -4.99 -9.59
CA GLU A 52 -17.33 -4.22 -10.84
C GLU A 52 -15.88 -4.20 -11.38
N TYR A 53 -14.89 -4.21 -10.49
CA TYR A 53 -13.47 -4.06 -10.85
C TYR A 53 -12.79 -5.32 -11.40
N VAL A 54 -13.33 -6.51 -11.19
CA VAL A 54 -12.70 -7.79 -11.64
C VAL A 54 -12.22 -7.72 -13.10
N PHE A 55 -13.03 -7.19 -14.00
CA PHE A 55 -12.68 -7.10 -15.43
C PHE A 55 -11.88 -5.84 -15.80
N SER A 56 -12.07 -4.74 -15.08
CA SER A 56 -11.40 -3.47 -15.39
C SER A 56 -9.93 -3.48 -14.99
N GLU A 57 -9.56 -4.13 -13.89
CA GLU A 57 -8.18 -4.24 -13.44
C GLU A 57 -7.33 -5.09 -14.37
N GLU A 58 -7.87 -6.17 -14.92
CA GLU A 58 -7.15 -7.05 -15.85
C GLU A 58 -6.88 -6.41 -17.20
N SER A 59 -7.76 -5.56 -17.68
CA SER A 59 -7.62 -4.84 -18.95
C SER A 59 -6.81 -3.54 -18.85
N ASN A 60 -6.53 -3.07 -17.63
CA ASN A 60 -5.80 -1.84 -17.40
C ASN A 60 -4.27 -2.10 -17.35
N PRO A 61 -3.48 -1.59 -18.34
CA PRO A 61 -2.04 -1.87 -18.41
C PRO A 61 -1.24 -1.46 -17.17
N ILE A 62 -1.63 -0.39 -16.49
CA ILE A 62 -0.94 0.05 -15.27
C ILE A 62 -1.25 -0.87 -14.09
N ALA A 63 -2.50 -1.34 -13.96
CA ALA A 63 -2.88 -2.31 -12.95
C ALA A 63 -2.17 -3.66 -13.20
N TYR A 64 -2.13 -4.12 -14.43
CA TYR A 64 -1.41 -5.33 -14.81
C TYR A 64 0.09 -5.22 -14.49
N ASP A 65 0.78 -4.14 -14.88
CA ASP A 65 2.21 -3.93 -14.55
C ASP A 65 2.44 -3.87 -13.03
N ARG A 66 1.51 -3.28 -12.25
CA ARG A 66 1.54 -3.30 -10.79
C ARG A 66 1.51 -4.72 -10.24
N PHE A 67 0.52 -5.53 -10.65
CA PHE A 67 0.38 -6.89 -10.17
C PHE A 67 1.53 -7.81 -10.59
N ILE A 68 2.01 -7.73 -11.84
CA ILE A 68 3.18 -8.48 -12.28
C ILE A 68 4.44 -8.06 -11.50
N THR A 69 4.57 -6.80 -11.16
CA THR A 69 5.65 -6.33 -10.29
C THR A 69 5.54 -6.96 -8.89
N PHE A 70 4.34 -7.06 -8.32
CA PHE A 70 4.12 -7.72 -7.03
C PHE A 70 4.47 -9.22 -7.09
N VAL A 71 4.03 -9.93 -8.14
CA VAL A 71 4.38 -11.34 -8.36
C VAL A 71 5.90 -11.52 -8.42
N LYS A 72 6.63 -10.65 -9.13
CA LYS A 72 8.10 -10.66 -9.19
C LYS A 72 8.76 -10.40 -7.84
N LEU A 73 8.27 -9.43 -7.08
CA LEU A 73 8.82 -9.14 -5.74
C LEU A 73 8.51 -10.26 -4.74
N LEU A 74 7.40 -10.96 -4.92
CA LEU A 74 7.01 -12.10 -4.09
C LEU A 74 7.79 -13.36 -4.43
N SER A 75 8.34 -13.53 -5.64
CA SER A 75 9.09 -14.72 -6.01
C SER A 75 10.34 -14.98 -5.15
N ASP A 76 10.86 -13.92 -4.52
CA ASP A 76 12.02 -14.00 -3.61
C ASP A 76 11.61 -14.14 -2.13
N ILE A 77 10.31 -14.28 -1.85
CA ILE A 77 9.76 -14.39 -0.50
C ILE A 77 9.45 -15.85 -0.18
N GLU A 78 9.75 -16.26 1.03
CA GLU A 78 9.37 -17.55 1.58
C GLU A 78 8.49 -17.38 2.82
N GLY A 79 7.70 -18.40 3.15
CA GLY A 79 6.94 -18.46 4.40
C GLY A 79 5.54 -17.87 4.32
N LYS A 80 5.17 -17.06 5.33
CA LYS A 80 3.81 -16.53 5.52
C LYS A 80 3.66 -15.16 4.89
N VAL A 81 2.69 -15.03 3.98
CA VAL A 81 2.36 -13.77 3.32
C VAL A 81 0.95 -13.32 3.68
N LEU A 82 0.79 -12.05 4.06
CA LEU A 82 -0.51 -11.42 4.28
C LEU A 82 -0.79 -10.40 3.19
N ASN A 83 -1.88 -10.58 2.45
CA ASN A 83 -2.44 -9.54 1.57
C ASN A 83 -3.51 -8.75 2.34
N VAL A 84 -3.30 -7.44 2.51
CA VAL A 84 -4.24 -6.50 3.14
C VAL A 84 -4.96 -5.73 2.04
N GLY A 85 -6.29 -5.85 2.01
CA GLY A 85 -7.11 -5.33 0.92
C GLY A 85 -7.07 -6.26 -0.29
N THR A 86 -7.58 -7.49 -0.13
CA THR A 86 -7.57 -8.50 -1.21
C THR A 86 -8.43 -8.09 -2.42
N GLY A 87 -9.40 -7.21 -2.21
CA GLY A 87 -10.28 -6.73 -3.26
C GLY A 87 -10.99 -7.86 -4.00
N SER A 88 -10.89 -7.83 -5.33
CA SER A 88 -11.46 -8.83 -6.26
C SER A 88 -10.65 -10.13 -6.35
N GLY A 89 -9.44 -10.20 -5.75
CA GLY A 89 -8.58 -11.38 -5.76
C GLY A 89 -7.70 -11.53 -7.01
N VAL A 90 -7.44 -10.45 -7.72
CA VAL A 90 -6.56 -10.48 -8.92
C VAL A 90 -5.15 -10.93 -8.57
N LEU A 91 -4.59 -10.44 -7.46
CA LEU A 91 -3.25 -10.85 -7.03
C LEU A 91 -3.22 -12.34 -6.65
N GLU A 92 -4.23 -12.80 -5.92
CA GLU A 92 -4.39 -14.20 -5.54
C GLU A 92 -4.42 -15.11 -6.76
N ARG A 93 -5.19 -14.74 -7.77
CA ARG A 93 -5.27 -15.49 -9.02
C ARG A 93 -3.91 -15.53 -9.73
N LEU A 94 -3.23 -14.41 -9.87
CA LEU A 94 -1.91 -14.35 -10.51
C LEU A 94 -0.85 -15.17 -9.77
N ILE A 95 -0.85 -15.16 -8.44
CA ILE A 95 0.03 -16.00 -7.62
C ILE A 95 -0.24 -17.47 -7.89
N TYR A 96 -1.51 -17.89 -7.91
CA TYR A 96 -1.91 -19.26 -8.21
C TYR A 96 -1.50 -19.68 -9.61
N GLU A 97 -1.77 -18.86 -10.62
CA GLU A 97 -1.43 -19.13 -12.04
C GLU A 97 0.09 -19.19 -12.29
N ASN A 98 0.89 -18.41 -11.54
CA ASN A 98 2.35 -18.45 -11.64
C ASN A 98 3.01 -19.55 -10.77
N GLY A 99 2.23 -20.39 -10.10
CA GLY A 99 2.72 -21.51 -9.32
C GLY A 99 3.52 -21.12 -8.08
N LEU A 100 3.35 -19.87 -7.58
CA LEU A 100 3.99 -19.43 -6.35
C LEU A 100 3.30 -20.09 -5.15
N SER A 101 4.09 -20.59 -4.21
CA SER A 101 3.59 -21.34 -3.05
C SER A 101 3.95 -20.62 -1.76
N PHE A 102 2.92 -20.15 -1.05
CA PHE A 102 3.03 -19.48 0.25
C PHE A 102 2.02 -20.06 1.24
N ASP A 103 2.28 -19.89 2.53
CA ASP A 103 1.22 -19.90 3.55
C ASP A 103 0.49 -18.52 3.46
N TRP A 104 -0.53 -18.46 2.58
CA TRP A 104 -1.16 -17.21 2.14
C TRP A 104 -2.35 -16.85 3.02
N TYR A 105 -2.34 -15.60 3.46
CA TYR A 105 -3.41 -14.99 4.23
C TYR A 105 -3.94 -13.76 3.49
N GLY A 106 -5.25 -13.58 3.49
CA GLY A 106 -5.91 -12.41 2.92
C GLY A 106 -6.88 -11.77 3.91
N ILE A 107 -6.92 -10.44 3.94
CA ILE A 107 -7.88 -9.67 4.74
C ILE A 107 -8.48 -8.55 3.91
N ASP A 108 -9.78 -8.36 4.03
CA ASP A 108 -10.53 -7.26 3.41
C ASP A 108 -11.68 -6.83 4.31
N ILE A 109 -12.14 -5.57 4.19
CA ILE A 109 -13.34 -5.11 4.90
C ILE A 109 -14.64 -5.58 4.22
N ALA A 110 -14.58 -6.01 2.95
CA ALA A 110 -15.68 -6.48 2.13
C ALA A 110 -15.99 -7.97 2.40
N PRO A 111 -17.05 -8.33 3.13
CA PRO A 111 -17.32 -9.70 3.51
C PRO A 111 -17.67 -10.61 2.33
N LYS A 112 -18.32 -10.08 1.27
CA LYS A 112 -18.67 -10.88 0.08
C LYS A 112 -17.42 -11.24 -0.73
N SER A 113 -16.47 -10.29 -0.89
CA SER A 113 -15.18 -10.58 -1.52
C SER A 113 -14.45 -11.70 -0.78
N ILE A 114 -14.38 -11.64 0.54
CA ILE A 114 -13.77 -12.68 1.37
C ILE A 114 -14.49 -14.04 1.19
N GLN A 115 -15.81 -14.05 1.10
CA GLN A 115 -16.56 -15.30 0.86
C GLN A 115 -16.22 -15.93 -0.49
N ILE A 116 -16.11 -15.12 -1.55
CA ILE A 116 -15.74 -15.57 -2.90
C ILE A 116 -14.31 -16.14 -2.87
N LEU A 117 -13.35 -15.43 -2.26
CA LEU A 117 -11.96 -15.88 -2.18
C LEU A 117 -11.81 -17.20 -1.41
N LYS A 118 -12.55 -17.39 -0.33
CA LYS A 118 -12.58 -18.66 0.42
C LYS A 118 -13.05 -19.84 -0.44
N SER A 119 -14.03 -19.63 -1.32
CA SER A 119 -14.51 -20.68 -2.20
C SER A 119 -13.56 -20.98 -3.36
N ASN A 120 -12.88 -19.97 -3.87
CA ASN A 120 -11.95 -20.12 -5.01
C ASN A 120 -10.58 -20.67 -4.60
N PHE A 121 -10.10 -20.31 -3.41
CA PHE A 121 -8.74 -20.65 -2.93
C PHE A 121 -8.81 -21.36 -1.57
N THR A 122 -9.29 -22.61 -1.56
CA THR A 122 -9.59 -23.39 -0.34
C THR A 122 -8.37 -23.71 0.53
N LYS A 123 -7.15 -23.63 -0.03
CA LYS A 123 -5.89 -23.88 0.69
C LYS A 123 -5.38 -22.62 1.41
N TRP A 124 -5.93 -21.43 1.16
CA TRP A 124 -5.49 -20.17 1.70
C TRP A 124 -6.43 -19.64 2.79
N HIS A 125 -5.96 -18.69 3.57
CA HIS A 125 -6.64 -18.23 4.78
C HIS A 125 -7.20 -16.82 4.61
N PHE A 126 -8.50 -16.68 4.44
CA PHE A 126 -9.15 -15.38 4.28
C PHE A 126 -10.02 -15.00 5.47
N LYS A 127 -9.95 -13.72 5.88
CA LYS A 127 -10.78 -13.16 6.96
C LYS A 127 -11.30 -11.78 6.60
N THR A 128 -12.53 -11.48 6.99
CA THR A 128 -13.01 -10.09 7.00
C THR A 128 -12.34 -9.34 8.15
N GLY A 129 -11.84 -8.14 7.89
CA GLY A 129 -11.17 -7.34 8.90
C GLY A 129 -10.68 -5.99 8.36
N ASN A 130 -10.08 -5.20 9.24
CA ASN A 130 -9.64 -3.85 8.94
C ASN A 130 -8.14 -3.70 9.27
N VAL A 131 -7.41 -3.04 8.38
CA VAL A 131 -5.97 -2.79 8.54
C VAL A 131 -5.62 -2.03 9.81
N LYS A 132 -6.54 -1.21 10.32
CA LYS A 132 -6.36 -0.45 11.58
C LYS A 132 -6.38 -1.33 12.84
N ARG A 133 -6.75 -2.62 12.71
CA ARG A 133 -6.74 -3.64 13.76
C ARG A 133 -6.68 -5.03 13.12
N LEU A 134 -5.47 -5.47 12.77
CA LEU A 134 -5.26 -6.78 12.14
C LEU A 134 -5.45 -7.91 13.16
N PRO A 135 -6.29 -8.94 12.85
CA PRO A 135 -6.61 -10.03 13.76
C PRO A 135 -5.52 -11.12 13.78
N PHE A 136 -4.26 -10.70 13.85
CA PHE A 136 -3.10 -11.58 13.85
C PHE A 136 -2.14 -11.19 14.98
N SER A 137 -1.35 -12.15 15.44
CA SER A 137 -0.30 -11.93 16.45
C SER A 137 0.84 -11.08 15.88
N LYS A 138 1.62 -10.46 16.78
CA LYS A 138 2.87 -9.79 16.39
C LYS A 138 3.86 -10.79 15.76
N ASN A 139 4.71 -10.31 14.86
CA ASN A 139 5.80 -11.08 14.26
C ASN A 139 5.32 -12.42 13.63
N THR A 140 4.23 -12.38 12.87
CA THR A 140 3.61 -13.55 12.23
C THR A 140 4.05 -13.74 10.79
N PHE A 141 4.13 -12.64 10.02
CA PHE A 141 4.31 -12.69 8.57
C PHE A 141 5.73 -12.35 8.14
N ASP A 142 6.21 -13.07 7.14
CA ASP A 142 7.47 -12.80 6.46
C ASP A 142 7.32 -11.64 5.48
N CYS A 143 6.13 -11.52 4.87
CA CYS A 143 5.78 -10.42 3.98
C CYS A 143 4.34 -9.96 4.21
N VAL A 144 4.11 -8.64 4.08
CA VAL A 144 2.77 -8.03 3.95
C VAL A 144 2.69 -7.32 2.60
N VAL A 145 1.58 -7.51 1.90
CA VAL A 145 1.24 -6.81 0.66
C VAL A 145 0.10 -5.85 0.94
N MET A 146 0.19 -4.62 0.43
CA MET A 146 -0.87 -3.61 0.46
C MET A 146 -0.96 -2.94 -0.92
N SER A 147 -1.88 -3.41 -1.76
CA SER A 147 -2.09 -2.82 -3.10
C SER A 147 -3.26 -1.88 -3.09
N GLU A 148 -3.03 -0.58 -3.28
CA GLU A 148 -4.09 0.44 -3.34
C GLU A 148 -5.00 0.39 -2.10
N VAL A 149 -4.44 0.53 -0.92
CA VAL A 149 -5.16 0.49 0.36
C VAL A 149 -4.97 1.76 1.17
N LEU A 150 -3.74 2.30 1.19
CA LEU A 150 -3.38 3.35 2.14
C LEU A 150 -4.06 4.69 1.82
N GLU A 151 -4.37 4.96 0.56
CA GLU A 151 -5.11 6.13 0.08
C GLU A 151 -6.57 6.18 0.56
N HIS A 152 -7.12 5.01 0.92
CA HIS A 152 -8.47 4.89 1.48
C HIS A 152 -8.51 5.12 3.01
N ILE A 153 -7.33 5.17 3.64
CA ILE A 153 -7.24 5.39 5.08
C ILE A 153 -7.17 6.89 5.36
N PRO A 154 -8.11 7.45 6.15
CA PRO A 154 -8.05 8.86 6.51
C PRO A 154 -6.68 9.25 7.08
N PRO A 155 -6.12 10.42 6.71
CA PRO A 155 -4.77 10.83 7.10
C PRO A 155 -4.48 10.69 8.60
N LYS A 156 -5.45 11.04 9.45
CA LYS A 156 -5.35 10.91 10.93
C LYS A 156 -5.19 9.46 11.42
N GLN A 157 -5.47 8.46 10.58
CA GLN A 157 -5.46 7.04 10.93
C GLN A 157 -4.34 6.24 10.24
N THR A 158 -3.57 6.87 9.35
CA THR A 158 -2.49 6.22 8.57
C THR A 158 -1.47 5.53 9.46
N PHE A 159 -0.94 6.25 10.46
CA PHE A 159 0.07 5.67 11.34
C PHE A 159 -0.47 4.53 12.20
N LYS A 160 -1.78 4.50 12.49
CA LYS A 160 -2.42 3.36 13.13
C LYS A 160 -2.42 2.15 12.21
N ALA A 161 -2.75 2.32 10.94
CA ALA A 161 -2.69 1.23 9.95
C ALA A 161 -1.27 0.72 9.75
N LEU A 162 -0.30 1.61 9.53
CA LEU A 162 1.11 1.24 9.35
C LEU A 162 1.71 0.58 10.60
N SER A 163 1.34 1.01 11.82
CA SER A 163 1.79 0.36 13.05
C SER A 163 1.25 -1.06 13.20
N GLU A 164 0.03 -1.35 12.75
CA GLU A 164 -0.51 -2.70 12.74
C GLU A 164 0.21 -3.59 11.71
N VAL A 165 0.50 -3.07 10.52
CA VAL A 165 1.33 -3.77 9.52
C VAL A 165 2.72 -4.07 10.08
N HIS A 166 3.36 -3.07 10.68
CA HIS A 166 4.66 -3.24 11.33
C HIS A 166 4.60 -4.28 12.47
N ARG A 167 3.55 -4.26 13.28
CA ARG A 167 3.37 -5.20 14.40
C ARG A 167 3.27 -6.66 13.93
N VAL A 168 2.53 -6.93 12.86
CA VAL A 168 2.31 -8.30 12.39
C VAL A 168 3.47 -8.85 11.56
N LEU A 169 4.30 -7.99 10.95
CA LEU A 169 5.53 -8.39 10.27
C LEU A 169 6.56 -8.90 11.28
N LYS A 170 7.29 -9.95 10.90
CA LYS A 170 8.50 -10.39 11.59
C LYS A 170 9.60 -9.32 11.50
N HIS A 171 10.61 -9.42 12.36
CA HIS A 171 11.83 -8.61 12.21
C HIS A 171 12.45 -8.88 10.83
N SER A 172 12.90 -7.85 10.16
CA SER A 172 13.38 -7.90 8.76
C SER A 172 12.34 -8.39 7.73
N GLY A 173 11.07 -8.55 8.13
CA GLY A 173 9.97 -8.87 7.23
C GLY A 173 9.73 -7.77 6.20
N LYS A 174 9.18 -8.14 5.04
CA LYS A 174 9.01 -7.25 3.89
C LYS A 174 7.61 -6.67 3.80
N LEU A 175 7.51 -5.40 3.43
CA LEU A 175 6.28 -4.74 3.03
C LEU A 175 6.38 -4.39 1.54
N ILE A 176 5.44 -4.90 0.75
CA ILE A 176 5.22 -4.50 -0.65
C ILE A 176 3.96 -3.64 -0.66
N ILE A 177 4.08 -2.38 -1.05
CA ILE A 177 2.96 -1.44 -1.01
C ILE A 177 2.87 -0.63 -2.29
N SER A 178 1.65 -0.38 -2.78
CA SER A 178 1.40 0.59 -3.83
C SER A 178 0.34 1.60 -3.41
N VAL A 179 0.44 2.79 -3.99
CA VAL A 179 -0.54 3.87 -3.87
C VAL A 179 -0.66 4.62 -5.20
N PRO A 180 -1.87 5.10 -5.55
CA PRO A 180 -2.07 5.95 -6.70
C PRO A 180 -1.54 7.36 -6.44
N SER A 181 -1.25 8.07 -7.53
CA SER A 181 -0.88 9.47 -7.52
C SER A 181 -1.45 10.21 -8.72
N ASN A 182 -1.42 11.53 -8.69
CA ASN A 182 -1.82 12.38 -9.83
C ASN A 182 -3.25 12.11 -10.35
N GLU A 183 -4.22 11.97 -9.43
CA GLU A 183 -5.60 11.56 -9.75
C GLU A 183 -6.60 12.72 -9.84
N GLY A 184 -6.21 13.98 -9.58
CA GLY A 184 -7.13 15.10 -9.52
C GLY A 184 -8.17 15.01 -8.39
N LEU A 185 -7.84 14.37 -7.28
CA LEU A 185 -8.76 14.13 -6.16
C LEU A 185 -9.34 15.42 -5.57
N GLU A 186 -8.58 16.51 -5.57
CA GLU A 186 -9.03 17.79 -5.04
C GLU A 186 -10.19 18.36 -5.88
N GLU A 187 -10.07 18.28 -7.20
CA GLU A 187 -11.12 18.70 -8.14
C GLU A 187 -12.33 17.77 -8.05
N MET A 188 -12.13 16.47 -7.96
CA MET A 188 -13.21 15.49 -7.76
C MET A 188 -13.93 15.74 -6.43
N SER A 189 -13.23 15.99 -5.35
CA SER A 189 -13.82 16.28 -4.04
C SER A 189 -14.64 17.57 -4.06
N LYS A 190 -14.16 18.64 -4.72
CA LYS A 190 -14.90 19.89 -4.89
C LYS A 190 -16.19 19.73 -5.69
N SER A 191 -16.20 18.81 -6.66
CA SER A 191 -17.41 18.49 -7.45
C SER A 191 -18.36 17.52 -6.74
N GLY A 192 -18.02 17.05 -5.54
CA GLY A 192 -18.80 16.06 -4.80
C GLY A 192 -18.72 14.64 -5.39
N VAL A 193 -17.80 14.38 -6.31
CA VAL A 193 -17.60 13.08 -6.95
C VAL A 193 -16.30 12.47 -6.47
N ASN A 194 -16.37 11.34 -5.79
CA ASN A 194 -15.20 10.56 -5.36
C ASN A 194 -15.47 9.05 -5.56
N PRO A 195 -15.42 8.59 -6.83
CA PRO A 195 -15.84 7.23 -7.18
C PRO A 195 -14.95 6.15 -6.55
N ASN A 196 -13.69 6.48 -6.28
CA ASN A 196 -12.71 5.56 -5.71
C ASN A 196 -12.64 5.63 -4.18
N ALA A 197 -13.41 6.50 -3.53
CA ALA A 197 -13.37 6.69 -2.07
C ALA A 197 -11.98 7.01 -1.51
N HIS A 198 -11.11 7.66 -2.29
CA HIS A 198 -9.79 8.10 -1.84
C HIS A 198 -9.92 9.25 -0.85
N THR A 199 -9.08 9.24 0.17
CA THR A 199 -9.06 10.29 1.22
C THR A 199 -7.90 11.25 1.06
N ARG A 200 -6.94 10.94 0.16
CA ARG A 200 -5.78 11.79 -0.16
C ARG A 200 -5.05 11.34 -1.41
N VAL A 201 -4.24 12.23 -1.96
CA VAL A 201 -3.29 11.96 -3.05
C VAL A 201 -1.91 11.70 -2.46
N TYR A 202 -1.23 10.69 -2.98
CA TYR A 202 0.15 10.39 -2.61
C TYR A 202 1.17 11.05 -3.55
N THR A 203 2.30 11.41 -2.96
CA THR A 203 3.57 11.62 -3.66
C THR A 203 4.57 10.55 -3.19
N SER A 204 5.61 10.29 -3.97
CA SER A 204 6.69 9.39 -3.57
C SER A 204 7.29 9.78 -2.21
N ASP A 205 7.59 11.07 -2.02
CA ASP A 205 8.18 11.58 -0.78
C ASP A 205 7.27 11.43 0.43
N LEU A 206 5.94 11.61 0.24
CA LEU A 206 4.96 11.42 1.31
C LEU A 206 4.91 9.97 1.76
N LEU A 207 4.78 9.02 0.81
CA LEU A 207 4.76 7.59 1.13
C LEU A 207 6.05 7.15 1.80
N LYS A 208 7.21 7.59 1.26
CA LYS A 208 8.52 7.31 1.85
C LYS A 208 8.61 7.80 3.31
N ALA A 209 8.22 9.06 3.56
CA ALA A 209 8.26 9.63 4.90
C ALA A 209 7.36 8.87 5.89
N GLU A 210 6.15 8.50 5.48
CA GLU A 210 5.23 7.72 6.31
C GLU A 210 5.78 6.33 6.66
N LEU A 211 6.38 5.65 5.68
CA LEU A 211 7.00 4.33 5.89
C LEU A 211 8.22 4.44 6.82
N GLU A 212 9.13 5.38 6.58
CA GLU A 212 10.32 5.59 7.41
C GLU A 212 9.94 5.93 8.88
N ILE A 213 8.98 6.83 9.09
CA ILE A 213 8.46 7.16 10.43
C ILE A 213 7.80 5.96 11.11
N SER A 214 7.23 5.04 10.32
CA SER A 214 6.58 3.83 10.83
C SER A 214 7.58 2.68 11.08
N GLY A 215 8.90 2.92 10.97
CA GLY A 215 9.93 1.93 11.25
C GLY A 215 10.26 1.02 10.08
N PHE A 216 10.07 1.51 8.85
CA PHE A 216 10.45 0.79 7.65
C PHE A 216 11.65 1.46 6.95
N ARG A 217 12.58 0.66 6.45
CA ARG A 217 13.61 1.08 5.51
C ARG A 217 13.15 0.79 4.09
N ILE A 218 13.27 1.76 3.19
CA ILE A 218 12.94 1.57 1.78
C ILE A 218 14.11 0.86 1.09
N ASP A 219 13.85 -0.31 0.51
CA ASP A 219 14.84 -1.09 -0.21
C ASP A 219 14.79 -0.83 -1.72
N TRP A 220 13.57 -0.61 -2.27
CA TRP A 220 13.35 -0.42 -3.70
C TRP A 220 12.05 0.32 -3.97
N GLN A 221 11.98 1.02 -5.12
CA GLN A 221 10.77 1.70 -5.59
C GLN A 221 10.63 1.63 -7.10
N LYS A 222 9.37 1.70 -7.58
CA LYS A 222 9.02 1.79 -8.99
C LYS A 222 7.90 2.80 -9.20
N GLU A 223 8.03 3.58 -10.27
CA GLU A 223 6.99 4.49 -10.77
C GLU A 223 6.26 3.84 -11.93
N LEU A 224 4.94 3.95 -11.94
CA LEU A 224 4.08 3.52 -13.03
C LEU A 224 3.38 4.73 -13.66
N TYR A 225 3.24 4.68 -14.99
CA TYR A 225 2.67 5.77 -15.79
C TYR A 225 1.43 5.26 -16.54
N ALA A 226 0.31 5.94 -16.47
CA ALA A 226 -0.90 5.54 -17.18
C ALA A 226 -0.87 5.99 -18.64
N PHE A 227 -0.82 5.02 -19.54
CA PHE A 227 -0.97 5.23 -20.98
C PHE A 227 -2.01 4.26 -21.54
N PRO A 228 -3.06 4.76 -22.18
CA PRO A 228 -4.13 3.89 -22.71
C PRO A 228 -3.67 3.07 -23.92
N THR A 229 -2.61 3.51 -24.61
CA THR A 229 -2.08 2.83 -25.79
C THR A 229 -0.56 2.87 -25.81
N ASN A 230 0.09 1.85 -26.37
CA ASN A 230 1.55 1.72 -26.48
C ASN A 230 2.25 1.91 -25.12
N TYR A 231 1.71 1.24 -24.09
CA TYR A 231 2.08 1.41 -22.69
C TYR A 231 3.58 1.29 -22.47
N GLU A 232 4.21 0.21 -22.93
CA GLU A 232 5.63 -0.07 -22.74
C GLU A 232 6.54 0.97 -23.39
N ILE A 233 6.28 1.30 -24.66
CA ILE A 233 7.07 2.28 -25.42
C ILE A 233 6.97 3.66 -24.79
N LYS A 234 5.78 4.13 -24.46
CA LYS A 234 5.57 5.43 -23.83
C LYS A 234 6.16 5.50 -22.42
N THR A 235 6.06 4.41 -21.66
CA THR A 235 6.69 4.29 -20.34
C THR A 235 8.20 4.38 -20.47
N PHE A 236 8.80 3.69 -21.44
CA PHE A 236 10.23 3.78 -21.71
C PHE A 236 10.65 5.23 -22.07
N ILE A 237 9.90 5.89 -22.96
CA ILE A 237 10.20 7.28 -23.36
C ILE A 237 10.19 8.22 -22.16
N VAL A 238 9.13 8.20 -21.32
CA VAL A 238 9.06 9.14 -20.17
C VAL A 238 10.05 8.83 -19.06
N LYS A 239 10.52 7.59 -18.95
CA LYS A 239 11.53 7.21 -17.96
C LYS A 239 12.97 7.55 -18.38
N PHE A 240 13.30 7.32 -19.64
CA PHE A 240 14.68 7.30 -20.10
C PHE A 240 15.04 8.38 -21.14
N ILE A 241 14.05 8.84 -21.93
CA ILE A 241 14.29 9.84 -22.99
C ILE A 241 13.84 11.22 -22.54
N LEU A 242 12.67 11.33 -21.93
CA LEU A 242 12.06 12.59 -21.50
C LEU A 242 11.67 12.55 -20.00
N PRO A 243 12.64 12.34 -19.09
CA PRO A 243 12.34 12.26 -17.66
C PRO A 243 11.71 13.56 -17.16
N GLY A 244 10.62 13.42 -16.38
CA GLY A 244 9.86 14.56 -15.86
C GLY A 244 8.79 15.13 -16.80
N TYR A 245 8.71 14.69 -18.06
CA TYR A 245 7.66 15.12 -18.99
C TYR A 245 6.25 14.74 -18.51
N ARG A 246 6.12 13.61 -17.82
CA ARG A 246 4.86 13.15 -17.24
C ARG A 246 5.07 12.75 -15.77
N LYS A 247 4.12 13.13 -14.92
CA LYS A 247 4.08 12.66 -13.55
C LYS A 247 3.62 11.20 -13.50
N PRO A 248 4.20 10.36 -12.61
CA PRO A 248 3.73 9.00 -12.40
C PRO A 248 2.29 8.98 -11.88
N ASN A 249 1.57 7.92 -12.19
CA ASN A 249 0.18 7.71 -11.75
C ASN A 249 0.11 6.74 -10.58
N ASN A 250 1.18 6.00 -10.30
CA ASN A 250 1.23 5.06 -9.20
C ASN A 250 2.67 4.86 -8.74
N PHE A 251 2.85 4.55 -7.46
CA PHE A 251 4.13 4.18 -6.86
C PHE A 251 4.04 2.79 -6.26
N ILE A 252 5.11 1.99 -6.43
CA ILE A 252 5.32 0.72 -5.73
C ILE A 252 6.57 0.84 -4.89
N PHE A 253 6.50 0.43 -3.63
CA PHE A 253 7.63 0.37 -2.72
C PHE A 253 7.81 -1.04 -2.16
N LEU A 254 9.07 -1.48 -2.10
CA LEU A 254 9.50 -2.60 -1.27
C LEU A 254 10.24 -2.03 -0.07
N ALA A 255 9.81 -2.39 1.11
CA ALA A 255 10.40 -1.90 2.35
C ALA A 255 10.64 -3.04 3.34
N THR A 256 11.63 -2.87 4.23
CA THR A 256 11.96 -3.82 5.29
C THR A 256 11.61 -3.24 6.65
N LYS A 257 10.96 -4.03 7.50
CA LYS A 257 10.76 -3.70 8.91
C LYS A 257 12.12 -3.67 9.63
N LEU A 258 12.40 -2.55 10.31
CA LEU A 258 13.58 -2.36 11.16
C LEU A 258 13.41 -2.99 12.54
#